data_d9af35387a2d5a852e5f2907c893fe49
#
_entry.id   d9af35387a2d5a852e5f2907c893fe49
#
_cell.length_a   1.000
_cell.length_b   1.000
_cell.length_c   1.000
_cell.angle_alpha   90.00
_cell.angle_beta   90.00
_cell.angle_gamma   90.00
#
_symmetry.space_group_name_H-M   'P 1'
#
loop_
_entity.id
_entity.type
_entity.pdbx_description
1 polymer ?
#
loop_
_entity_poly.entity_id
_entity_poly.type
_entity_poly.pdbx_seq_one_letter_code
_entity_poly.pdbx_strand_id
1 'polypeptide(L)'
;MQLRRASKNCAFSVGAIPHFFRLAPSPPPPLPPPRSIRRGHQVYTEVCASCHGLARIAYRNLVGVCFNEDEAKAMAEDKDVMDGPNDEGEMFERPGKLSDYFPSPYPNEEAARFANNGAYPPDLSLIMKARVGGPDYVFALLTGYKDPPAGIEPRDTQYYNPYFPGSWIGMPAPIQDGGVDYEDGTPATATQMAKDVCVFLAWAAEPEADERKLMGFKVMTALTVLSGFMWWYKRKVWSTVKHRRLELY
;
A
#
# COMPACT_ATOMS: atom_id res chain seq x y z
N MET A 1 57.32 32.48 25.11
CA MET A 1 55.90 32.73 25.40
C MET A 1 55.11 32.33 24.14
N GLN A 2 54.63 31.06 24.09
CA GLN A 2 53.99 30.47 22.91
C GLN A 2 52.49 30.51 23.11
N LEU A 3 51.79 31.26 22.29
CA LEU A 3 50.33 31.26 22.20
C LEU A 3 49.87 30.10 21.30
N ARG A 4 49.30 29.07 21.89
CA ARG A 4 48.60 28.00 21.18
C ARG A 4 47.26 28.51 20.68
N ARG A 5 47.09 28.55 19.37
CA ARG A 5 45.78 28.73 18.69
C ARG A 5 44.96 27.45 18.85
N ALA A 6 43.85 27.52 19.56
CA ALA A 6 42.86 26.49 19.60
C ALA A 6 41.98 26.61 18.33
N SER A 7 42.12 25.65 17.44
CA SER A 7 41.21 25.45 16.28
C SER A 7 39.93 24.80 16.79
N LYS A 8 38.82 25.54 16.78
CA LYS A 8 37.48 24.99 17.03
C LYS A 8 36.94 24.41 15.73
N ASN A 9 37.19 23.11 15.52
CA ASN A 9 36.45 22.35 14.51
C ASN A 9 35.06 22.06 15.05
N CYS A 10 34.11 22.86 14.63
CA CYS A 10 32.68 22.57 14.78
C CYS A 10 32.31 21.52 13.70
N ALA A 11 32.56 20.25 14.00
CA ALA A 11 32.01 19.17 13.18
C ALA A 11 30.53 19.09 13.46
N PHE A 12 29.75 19.58 12.50
CA PHE A 12 28.29 19.33 12.44
C PHE A 12 28.12 17.82 12.23
N SER A 13 27.84 17.12 13.31
CA SER A 13 27.43 15.73 13.26
C SER A 13 26.04 15.71 12.61
N VAL A 14 25.99 15.41 11.31
CA VAL A 14 24.78 14.99 10.64
C VAL A 14 24.33 13.72 11.35
N GLY A 15 23.29 13.85 12.16
CA GLY A 15 22.72 12.75 12.93
C GLY A 15 22.47 11.57 12.00
N ALA A 16 23.13 10.47 12.32
CA ALA A 16 22.93 9.22 11.62
C ALA A 16 21.42 8.89 11.65
N ILE A 17 20.81 8.85 10.48
CA ILE A 17 19.50 8.24 10.29
C ILE A 17 19.61 6.84 10.88
N PRO A 18 18.80 6.48 11.87
CA PRO A 18 18.92 5.16 12.47
C PRO A 18 18.69 4.12 11.37
N HIS A 19 19.69 3.28 11.14
CA HIS A 19 19.68 2.15 10.21
C HIS A 19 18.70 1.04 10.67
N PHE A 20 17.48 1.41 11.04
CA PHE A 20 16.51 0.48 11.59
C PHE A 20 15.65 -0.26 10.55
N PHE A 21 15.86 -0.03 9.24
CA PHE A 21 15.09 -0.72 8.20
C PHE A 21 15.96 -1.20 7.03
N ARG A 22 17.04 -1.94 7.32
CA ARG A 22 17.43 -3.01 6.40
C ARG A 22 16.77 -4.30 6.88
N LEU A 23 15.49 -4.39 6.73
CA LEU A 23 14.83 -5.70 6.73
C LEU A 23 15.38 -6.44 5.52
N ALA A 24 16.09 -7.57 5.79
CA ALA A 24 16.23 -8.62 4.82
C ALA A 24 14.85 -8.82 4.18
N PRO A 25 14.73 -9.14 2.87
CA PRO A 25 13.45 -9.43 2.27
C PRO A 25 12.79 -10.53 3.11
N SER A 26 11.88 -10.13 3.98
CA SER A 26 11.05 -11.05 4.72
C SER A 26 10.34 -11.92 3.70
N PRO A 27 10.23 -13.23 3.91
CA PRO A 27 9.40 -14.06 3.06
C PRO A 27 8.05 -13.36 2.93
N PRO A 28 7.44 -13.33 1.72
CA PRO A 28 6.16 -12.69 1.54
C PRO A 28 5.21 -13.22 2.63
N PRO A 29 4.52 -12.33 3.37
CA PRO A 29 3.62 -12.78 4.41
C PRO A 29 2.64 -13.79 3.82
N PRO A 30 2.25 -14.83 4.58
CA PRO A 30 1.14 -15.68 4.18
C PRO A 30 -0.05 -14.78 3.86
N LEU A 31 -0.89 -15.22 2.92
CA LEU A 31 -2.14 -14.54 2.55
C LEU A 31 -2.82 -13.96 3.79
N PRO A 32 -3.16 -12.68 3.77
CA PRO A 32 -3.94 -12.13 4.85
C PRO A 32 -5.27 -12.91 4.92
N PRO A 33 -5.69 -13.37 6.10
CA PRO A 33 -6.94 -14.07 6.20
C PRO A 33 -8.09 -13.16 5.70
N PRO A 34 -9.10 -13.69 5.00
CA PRO A 34 -10.23 -12.92 4.46
C PRO A 34 -10.87 -11.98 5.50
N ARG A 35 -10.87 -12.37 6.77
CA ARG A 35 -11.36 -11.56 7.89
C ARG A 35 -10.58 -10.26 8.08
N SER A 36 -9.26 -10.26 7.93
CA SER A 36 -8.47 -9.02 8.05
C SER A 36 -8.71 -8.07 6.88
N ILE A 37 -8.98 -8.60 5.68
CA ILE A 37 -9.34 -7.75 4.52
C ILE A 37 -10.73 -7.15 4.76
N ARG A 38 -11.70 -7.92 5.28
CA ARG A 38 -13.05 -7.44 5.60
C ARG A 38 -13.00 -6.33 6.66
N ARG A 39 -12.28 -6.54 7.78
CA ARG A 39 -12.07 -5.49 8.80
C ARG A 39 -11.36 -4.27 8.24
N GLY A 40 -10.33 -4.47 7.42
CA GLY A 40 -9.62 -3.36 6.77
C GLY A 40 -10.49 -2.57 5.81
N HIS A 41 -11.41 -3.22 5.08
CA HIS A 41 -12.43 -2.56 4.28
C HIS A 41 -13.37 -1.73 5.16
N GLN A 42 -13.80 -2.26 6.31
CA GLN A 42 -14.64 -1.54 7.27
C GLN A 42 -13.92 -0.27 7.77
N VAL A 43 -12.65 -0.38 8.21
CA VAL A 43 -11.85 0.79 8.62
C VAL A 43 -11.70 1.80 7.47
N TYR A 44 -11.47 1.32 6.23
CA TYR A 44 -11.42 2.22 5.09
C TYR A 44 -12.74 2.98 4.91
N THR A 45 -13.86 2.29 4.93
CA THR A 45 -15.19 2.88 4.69
C THR A 45 -15.60 3.86 5.78
N GLU A 46 -15.37 3.55 7.04
CA GLU A 46 -15.78 4.37 8.17
C GLU A 46 -14.82 5.54 8.46
N VAL A 47 -13.52 5.37 8.20
CA VAL A 47 -12.50 6.36 8.57
C VAL A 47 -11.88 7.04 7.36
N CYS A 48 -11.39 6.28 6.39
CA CYS A 48 -10.53 6.81 5.32
C CYS A 48 -11.33 7.39 4.14
N ALA A 49 -12.47 6.78 3.81
CA ALA A 49 -13.26 7.11 2.62
C ALA A 49 -13.85 8.52 2.64
N SER A 50 -13.92 9.17 3.81
CA SER A 50 -14.36 10.56 3.94
C SER A 50 -13.42 11.56 3.25
N CYS A 51 -12.13 11.21 3.12
CA CYS A 51 -11.10 12.07 2.53
C CYS A 51 -10.36 11.44 1.36
N HIS A 52 -10.22 10.11 1.33
CA HIS A 52 -9.40 9.37 0.37
C HIS A 52 -10.24 8.52 -0.56
N GLY A 53 -10.02 8.67 -1.86
CA GLY A 53 -10.63 7.81 -2.87
C GLY A 53 -9.95 6.44 -2.99
N LEU A 54 -10.68 5.50 -3.62
CA LEU A 54 -10.20 4.16 -4.00
C LEU A 54 -10.64 3.87 -5.46
N ALA A 55 -10.34 4.77 -6.35
CA ALA A 55 -10.93 4.87 -7.69
C ALA A 55 -10.58 3.71 -8.64
N ARG A 56 -9.64 2.83 -8.28
CA ARG A 56 -9.23 1.68 -9.13
C ARG A 56 -9.84 0.35 -8.70
N ILE A 57 -10.61 0.32 -7.62
CA ILE A 57 -11.27 -0.88 -7.12
C ILE A 57 -12.76 -0.77 -7.42
N ALA A 58 -13.32 -1.82 -8.03
CA ALA A 58 -14.75 -1.97 -8.24
C ALA A 58 -15.34 -2.92 -7.18
N TYR A 59 -16.63 -2.79 -6.89
CA TYR A 59 -17.32 -3.66 -5.93
C TYR A 59 -17.21 -5.15 -6.27
N ARG A 60 -17.17 -5.51 -7.55
CA ARG A 60 -16.94 -6.89 -8.01
C ARG A 60 -15.62 -7.49 -7.55
N ASN A 61 -14.59 -6.66 -7.30
CA ASN A 61 -13.28 -7.15 -6.85
C ASN A 61 -13.31 -7.69 -5.42
N LEU A 62 -14.31 -7.30 -4.61
CA LEU A 62 -14.50 -7.77 -3.24
C LEU A 62 -15.13 -9.15 -3.19
N VAL A 63 -15.86 -9.55 -4.25
CA VAL A 63 -16.59 -10.82 -4.32
C VAL A 63 -15.60 -11.99 -4.30
N GLY A 64 -15.85 -12.94 -3.40
CA GLY A 64 -14.99 -14.13 -3.24
C GLY A 64 -13.68 -13.89 -2.49
N VAL A 65 -13.35 -12.63 -2.17
CA VAL A 65 -12.18 -12.26 -1.35
C VAL A 65 -12.58 -12.10 0.12
N CYS A 66 -13.52 -11.24 0.39
CA CYS A 66 -13.96 -10.93 1.76
C CYS A 66 -15.48 -10.76 1.90
N PHE A 67 -16.21 -10.68 0.78
CA PHE A 67 -17.67 -10.57 0.75
C PHE A 67 -18.28 -11.56 -0.22
N ASN A 68 -19.53 -11.93 0.04
CA ASN A 68 -20.37 -12.65 -0.90
C ASN A 68 -20.89 -11.69 -1.99
N GLU A 69 -21.42 -12.26 -3.08
CA GLU A 69 -21.95 -11.46 -4.19
C GLU A 69 -23.13 -10.58 -3.76
N ASP A 70 -24.02 -11.12 -2.93
CA ASP A 70 -25.19 -10.38 -2.42
C ASP A 70 -24.77 -9.23 -1.49
N GLU A 71 -23.79 -9.45 -0.61
CA GLU A 71 -23.23 -8.41 0.26
C GLU A 71 -22.59 -7.28 -0.57
N ALA A 72 -21.75 -7.65 -1.55
CA ALA A 72 -21.08 -6.68 -2.39
C ALA A 72 -22.07 -5.89 -3.28
N LYS A 73 -23.16 -6.53 -3.72
CA LYS A 73 -24.23 -5.90 -4.45
C LYS A 73 -24.99 -4.90 -3.59
N ALA A 74 -25.38 -5.29 -2.38
CA ALA A 74 -26.05 -4.39 -1.43
C ALA A 74 -25.17 -3.16 -1.10
N MET A 75 -23.85 -3.35 -0.90
CA MET A 75 -22.93 -2.23 -0.69
C MET A 75 -22.81 -1.30 -1.91
N ALA A 76 -22.89 -1.84 -3.12
CA ALA A 76 -22.89 -1.03 -4.33
C ALA A 76 -24.20 -0.23 -4.46
N GLU A 77 -25.35 -0.88 -4.23
CA GLU A 77 -26.68 -0.26 -4.31
C GLU A 77 -26.90 0.87 -3.28
N ASP A 78 -26.17 0.84 -2.17
CA ASP A 78 -26.18 1.92 -1.15
C ASP A 78 -25.52 3.23 -1.62
N LYS A 79 -24.88 3.23 -2.77
CA LYS A 79 -24.19 4.39 -3.34
C LYS A 79 -24.83 4.81 -4.65
N ASP A 80 -25.18 6.10 -4.73
CA ASP A 80 -25.65 6.69 -5.97
C ASP A 80 -24.47 6.97 -6.91
N VAL A 81 -24.63 6.59 -8.16
CA VAL A 81 -23.65 6.75 -9.23
C VAL A 81 -24.28 7.55 -10.37
N MET A 82 -23.59 8.59 -10.80
CA MET A 82 -23.97 9.35 -12.01
C MET A 82 -23.69 8.48 -13.23
N ASP A 83 -24.72 8.24 -14.02
CA ASP A 83 -24.65 7.47 -15.27
C ASP A 83 -25.29 8.27 -16.41
N GLY A 84 -25.06 7.86 -17.63
CA GLY A 84 -25.62 8.51 -18.80
C GLY A 84 -24.59 8.83 -19.87
N PRO A 85 -24.97 9.62 -20.87
CA PRO A 85 -26.27 10.26 -21.05
C PRO A 85 -27.40 9.27 -21.40
N ASN A 86 -28.65 9.60 -20.99
CA ASN A 86 -29.85 8.91 -21.45
C ASN A 86 -30.14 9.26 -22.92
N ASP A 87 -31.25 8.75 -23.48
CA ASP A 87 -31.64 9.00 -24.87
C ASP A 87 -31.91 10.50 -25.14
N GLU A 88 -32.13 11.30 -24.10
CA GLU A 88 -32.38 12.73 -24.15
C GLU A 88 -31.06 13.55 -23.95
N GLY A 89 -29.94 12.88 -23.68
CA GLY A 89 -28.64 13.50 -23.45
C GLY A 89 -28.39 13.98 -22.02
N GLU A 90 -29.24 13.61 -21.07
CA GLU A 90 -29.12 14.01 -19.67
C GLU A 90 -28.40 12.97 -18.83
N MET A 91 -27.60 13.44 -17.86
CA MET A 91 -27.00 12.58 -16.84
C MET A 91 -28.03 12.29 -15.75
N PHE A 92 -28.08 11.06 -15.28
CA PHE A 92 -29.02 10.63 -14.24
C PHE A 92 -28.30 9.86 -13.14
N GLU A 93 -28.89 9.92 -11.95
CA GLU A 93 -28.41 9.13 -10.80
C GLU A 93 -29.09 7.77 -10.80
N ARG A 94 -28.30 6.75 -10.51
CA ARG A 94 -28.81 5.39 -10.30
C ARG A 94 -28.10 4.71 -9.13
N PRO A 95 -28.72 3.70 -8.51
CA PRO A 95 -28.01 2.82 -7.58
C PRO A 95 -26.80 2.16 -8.24
N GLY A 96 -25.71 2.08 -7.50
CA GLY A 96 -24.49 1.46 -8.00
C GLY A 96 -24.66 -0.04 -8.29
N LYS A 97 -23.80 -0.55 -9.15
CA LYS A 97 -23.73 -1.96 -9.57
C LYS A 97 -22.36 -2.53 -9.20
N LEU A 98 -22.23 -3.85 -9.20
CA LEU A 98 -20.95 -4.54 -8.97
C LEU A 98 -19.82 -4.11 -9.90
N SER A 99 -20.15 -3.61 -11.09
CA SER A 99 -19.18 -3.09 -12.07
C SER A 99 -18.62 -1.72 -11.73
N ASP A 100 -19.31 -0.97 -10.87
CA ASP A 100 -18.95 0.40 -10.59
C ASP A 100 -17.77 0.46 -9.61
N TYR A 101 -17.00 1.52 -9.73
CA TYR A 101 -15.85 1.78 -8.87
C TYR A 101 -16.28 2.51 -7.60
N PHE A 102 -15.44 2.45 -6.58
CA PHE A 102 -15.65 3.22 -5.37
C PHE A 102 -15.72 4.72 -5.69
N PRO A 103 -16.72 5.44 -5.17
CA PRO A 103 -16.87 6.86 -5.43
C PRO A 103 -15.72 7.66 -4.84
N SER A 104 -15.34 8.73 -5.52
CA SER A 104 -14.39 9.70 -4.98
C SER A 104 -15.10 10.62 -3.99
N PRO A 105 -14.48 10.92 -2.81
CA PRO A 105 -15.10 11.83 -1.83
C PRO A 105 -15.20 13.28 -2.33
N TYR A 106 -14.40 13.66 -3.31
CA TYR A 106 -14.38 15.01 -3.87
C TYR A 106 -14.53 14.97 -5.39
N PRO A 107 -15.25 15.94 -5.98
CA PRO A 107 -15.46 16.01 -7.43
C PRO A 107 -14.18 16.39 -8.19
N ASN A 108 -13.28 17.13 -7.57
CA ASN A 108 -12.00 17.55 -8.15
C ASN A 108 -10.93 17.83 -7.09
N GLU A 109 -9.69 18.01 -7.53
CA GLU A 109 -8.55 18.29 -6.65
C GLU A 109 -8.69 19.62 -5.88
N GLU A 110 -9.25 20.63 -6.49
CA GLU A 110 -9.41 21.95 -5.86
C GLU A 110 -10.38 21.88 -4.68
N ALA A 111 -11.51 21.19 -4.84
CA ALA A 111 -12.45 20.94 -3.75
C ALA A 111 -11.81 20.13 -2.63
N ALA A 112 -11.01 19.11 -2.96
CA ALA A 112 -10.27 18.32 -1.99
C ALA A 112 -9.27 19.18 -1.19
N ARG A 113 -8.51 20.04 -1.85
CA ARG A 113 -7.55 20.94 -1.19
C ARG A 113 -8.25 21.97 -0.31
N PHE A 114 -9.36 22.53 -0.78
CA PHE A 114 -10.14 23.48 0.00
C PHE A 114 -10.65 22.84 1.31
N ALA A 115 -11.18 21.63 1.24
CA ALA A 115 -11.69 20.92 2.40
C ALA A 115 -10.59 20.47 3.39
N ASN A 116 -9.33 20.35 2.92
CA ASN A 116 -8.21 19.79 3.70
C ASN A 116 -7.07 20.80 3.93
N ASN A 117 -7.39 22.06 4.17
CA ASN A 117 -6.41 23.13 4.46
C ASN A 117 -5.26 23.22 3.44
N GLY A 118 -5.57 23.06 2.16
CA GLY A 118 -4.59 23.08 1.07
C GLY A 118 -3.87 21.75 0.80
N ALA A 119 -3.98 20.76 1.68
CA ALA A 119 -3.44 19.43 1.45
C ALA A 119 -4.35 18.63 0.51
N TYR A 120 -3.75 17.86 -0.40
CA TYR A 120 -4.50 16.95 -1.27
C TYR A 120 -4.41 15.51 -0.73
N PRO A 121 -5.53 14.90 -0.28
CA PRO A 121 -5.53 13.50 0.11
C PRO A 121 -5.31 12.60 -1.12
N PRO A 122 -4.25 11.80 -1.16
CA PRO A 122 -4.00 10.93 -2.30
C PRO A 122 -5.03 9.78 -2.38
N ASP A 123 -5.29 9.30 -3.60
CA ASP A 123 -6.01 8.04 -3.82
C ASP A 123 -5.25 6.86 -3.21
N LEU A 124 -5.94 5.99 -2.48
CA LEU A 124 -5.32 4.88 -1.75
C LEU A 124 -5.19 3.60 -2.56
N SER A 125 -5.75 3.51 -3.78
CA SER A 125 -5.75 2.28 -4.58
C SER A 125 -4.34 1.69 -4.79
N LEU A 126 -3.32 2.54 -4.98
CA LEU A 126 -1.95 2.12 -5.24
C LEU A 126 -0.94 2.62 -4.20
N ILE A 127 -1.41 3.14 -3.08
CA ILE A 127 -0.55 3.78 -2.07
C ILE A 127 0.55 2.83 -1.56
N MET A 128 0.23 1.54 -1.42
CA MET A 128 1.15 0.51 -0.96
C MET A 128 2.30 0.23 -1.94
N LYS A 129 2.12 0.60 -3.22
CA LYS A 129 3.16 0.53 -4.26
C LYS A 129 3.85 1.87 -4.47
N ALA A 130 3.15 2.97 -4.20
CA ALA A 130 3.63 4.32 -4.45
C ALA A 130 4.55 4.86 -3.33
N ARG A 131 4.76 4.11 -2.26
CA ARG A 131 5.63 4.51 -1.14
C ARG A 131 6.72 3.48 -0.89
N VAL A 132 7.92 3.98 -0.60
CA VAL A 132 9.04 3.13 -0.18
C VAL A 132 8.69 2.53 1.18
N GLY A 133 8.83 1.22 1.31
CA GLY A 133 8.41 0.48 2.50
C GLY A 133 6.95 0.00 2.47
N GLY A 134 6.13 0.48 1.51
CA GLY A 134 4.76 -0.01 1.30
C GLY A 134 3.92 -0.10 2.57
N PRO A 135 3.43 -1.31 2.92
CA PRO A 135 2.61 -1.51 4.11
C PRO A 135 3.27 -1.10 5.42
N ASP A 136 4.57 -1.33 5.56
CA ASP A 136 5.32 -0.98 6.79
C ASP A 136 5.37 0.54 6.98
N TYR A 137 5.56 1.29 5.88
CA TYR A 137 5.53 2.75 5.92
C TYR A 137 4.13 3.27 6.30
N VAL A 138 3.07 2.77 5.67
CA VAL A 138 1.70 3.22 5.98
C VAL A 138 1.31 2.86 7.41
N PHE A 139 1.67 1.66 7.88
CA PHE A 139 1.45 1.27 9.27
C PHE A 139 2.17 2.21 10.25
N ALA A 140 3.47 2.47 10.01
CA ALA A 140 4.26 3.38 10.84
C ALA A 140 3.70 4.81 10.82
N LEU A 141 3.21 5.27 9.65
CA LEU A 141 2.58 6.57 9.49
C LEU A 141 1.30 6.68 10.33
N LEU A 142 0.42 5.68 10.25
CA LEU A 142 -0.88 5.70 10.95
C LEU A 142 -0.72 5.63 12.47
N THR A 143 0.30 4.92 12.96
CA THR A 143 0.55 4.73 14.41
C THR A 143 1.60 5.69 14.97
N GLY A 144 2.23 6.51 14.14
CA GLY A 144 3.41 7.29 14.49
C GLY A 144 3.15 8.74 14.90
N TYR A 145 1.91 9.17 15.02
CA TYR A 145 1.59 10.53 15.47
C TYR A 145 2.05 10.75 16.91
N LYS A 146 2.73 11.87 17.13
CA LYS A 146 3.29 12.26 18.43
C LYS A 146 3.29 13.77 18.58
N ASP A 147 3.41 14.22 19.81
CA ASP A 147 3.68 15.62 20.06
C ASP A 147 5.08 16.01 19.54
N PRO A 148 5.24 17.23 19.02
CA PRO A 148 6.54 17.70 18.57
C PRO A 148 7.55 17.72 19.71
N PRO A 149 8.84 17.45 19.45
CA PRO A 149 9.90 17.52 20.45
C PRO A 149 10.02 18.91 21.07
N ALA A 150 10.50 18.97 22.30
CA ALA A 150 10.73 20.24 23.00
C ALA A 150 11.60 21.20 22.18
N GLY A 151 11.16 22.43 22.05
CA GLY A 151 11.82 23.48 21.27
C GLY A 151 11.39 23.58 19.79
N ILE A 152 10.45 22.75 19.37
CA ILE A 152 9.82 22.85 18.04
C ILE A 152 8.40 23.36 18.23
N GLU A 153 8.08 24.50 17.62
CA GLU A 153 6.74 25.07 17.70
C GLU A 153 5.74 24.25 16.85
N PRO A 154 4.55 23.93 17.39
CA PRO A 154 3.48 23.32 16.64
C PRO A 154 3.08 24.21 15.43
N ARG A 155 2.65 23.57 14.35
CA ARG A 155 2.11 24.25 13.17
C ARG A 155 0.57 24.17 13.19
N ASP A 156 -0.10 25.25 12.92
CA ASP A 156 -1.55 25.35 13.05
C ASP A 156 -2.36 24.36 12.19
N THR A 157 -1.82 23.97 11.02
CA THR A 157 -2.53 23.12 10.06
C THR A 157 -1.82 21.80 9.78
N GLN A 158 -0.78 21.46 10.55
CA GLN A 158 0.02 20.28 10.33
C GLN A 158 0.29 19.54 11.65
N TYR A 159 0.37 18.23 11.56
CA TYR A 159 0.59 17.33 12.69
C TYR A 159 1.99 16.74 12.61
N TYR A 160 2.62 16.56 13.76
CA TYR A 160 3.96 16.00 13.82
C TYR A 160 3.90 14.47 13.68
N ASN A 161 4.65 13.97 12.70
CA ASN A 161 4.80 12.54 12.47
C ASN A 161 6.23 12.24 11.97
N PRO A 162 7.09 11.58 12.77
CA PRO A 162 8.49 11.36 12.42
C PRO A 162 8.70 10.45 11.22
N TYR A 163 7.68 9.68 10.82
CA TYR A 163 7.75 8.78 9.66
C TYR A 163 7.38 9.47 8.34
N PHE A 164 6.76 10.64 8.41
CA PHE A 164 6.46 11.43 7.22
C PHE A 164 7.68 12.23 6.77
N PRO A 165 7.99 12.31 5.47
CA PRO A 165 9.07 13.15 4.96
C PRO A 165 8.92 14.61 5.39
N GLY A 166 9.90 15.15 6.11
CA GLY A 166 9.82 16.49 6.69
C GLY A 166 9.10 16.56 8.03
N SER A 167 8.63 15.43 8.57
CA SER A 167 8.01 15.27 9.91
C SER A 167 6.73 16.07 10.16
N TRP A 168 6.19 16.76 9.17
CA TRP A 168 4.95 17.53 9.28
C TRP A 168 3.96 17.12 8.19
N ILE A 169 2.82 16.61 8.59
CA ILE A 169 1.77 16.10 7.70
C ILE A 169 0.46 16.87 7.89
N GLY A 170 -0.24 17.20 6.81
CA GLY A 170 -1.55 17.86 6.87
C GLY A 170 -2.71 16.96 7.31
N MET A 171 -2.52 15.62 7.27
CA MET A 171 -3.53 14.66 7.72
C MET A 171 -3.54 14.61 9.25
N PRO A 172 -4.67 14.84 9.93
CA PRO A 172 -4.81 14.59 11.37
C PRO A 172 -4.67 13.09 11.65
N ALA A 173 -4.40 12.71 12.92
CA ALA A 173 -4.37 11.30 13.32
C ALA A 173 -5.73 10.65 13.09
N PRO A 174 -5.87 9.75 12.09
CA PRO A 174 -7.19 9.28 11.68
C PRO A 174 -7.70 8.13 12.55
N ILE A 175 -6.83 7.44 13.26
CA ILE A 175 -7.13 6.22 14.00
C ILE A 175 -6.93 6.44 15.50
N GLN A 176 -7.95 6.09 16.27
CA GLN A 176 -7.94 6.12 17.73
C GLN A 176 -8.49 4.81 18.27
N ASP A 177 -8.09 4.41 19.47
CA ASP A 177 -8.62 3.20 20.11
C ASP A 177 -10.15 3.28 20.24
N GLY A 178 -10.83 2.21 19.79
CA GLY A 178 -12.29 2.14 19.80
C GLY A 178 -12.99 2.98 18.72
N GLY A 179 -12.27 3.49 17.71
CA GLY A 179 -12.85 4.32 16.66
C GLY A 179 -13.76 3.59 15.67
N VAL A 180 -13.69 2.25 15.62
CA VAL A 180 -14.53 1.39 14.78
C VAL A 180 -15.06 0.24 15.62
N ASP A 181 -16.28 -0.19 15.39
CA ASP A 181 -16.86 -1.36 16.07
C ASP A 181 -16.85 -2.55 15.10
N TYR A 182 -15.96 -3.52 15.36
CA TYR A 182 -15.82 -4.68 14.50
C TYR A 182 -16.93 -5.71 14.71
N GLU A 183 -17.60 -6.10 13.63
CA GLU A 183 -18.68 -7.12 13.65
C GLU A 183 -18.22 -8.47 14.23
N ASP A 184 -16.93 -8.80 14.14
CA ASP A 184 -16.38 -10.07 14.62
C ASP A 184 -15.93 -10.05 16.09
N GLY A 185 -16.17 -8.93 16.81
CA GLY A 185 -15.81 -8.75 18.21
C GLY A 185 -14.30 -8.59 18.47
N THR A 186 -13.49 -8.41 17.44
CA THR A 186 -12.05 -8.13 17.58
C THR A 186 -11.87 -6.77 18.25
N PRO A 187 -10.99 -6.62 19.26
CA PRO A 187 -10.73 -5.32 19.87
C PRO A 187 -10.20 -4.31 18.85
N ALA A 188 -10.88 -3.17 18.70
CA ALA A 188 -10.52 -2.12 17.77
C ALA A 188 -9.44 -1.19 18.34
N THR A 189 -8.27 -1.72 18.61
CA THR A 189 -7.11 -0.90 18.98
C THR A 189 -6.55 -0.18 17.75
N ALA A 190 -5.94 0.99 17.92
CA ALA A 190 -5.33 1.76 16.82
C ALA A 190 -4.34 0.92 16.02
N THR A 191 -3.54 0.08 16.67
CA THR A 191 -2.59 -0.83 16.02
C THR A 191 -3.28 -1.94 15.23
N GLN A 192 -4.41 -2.48 15.72
CA GLN A 192 -5.17 -3.50 15.01
C GLN A 192 -5.86 -2.89 13.78
N MET A 193 -6.48 -1.73 13.92
CA MET A 193 -7.10 -1.01 12.79
C MET A 193 -6.06 -0.62 11.73
N ALA A 194 -4.91 -0.09 12.15
CA ALA A 194 -3.80 0.22 11.24
C ALA A 194 -3.32 -1.02 10.47
N LYS A 195 -3.18 -2.16 11.15
CA LYS A 195 -2.81 -3.43 10.52
C LYS A 195 -3.87 -3.88 9.51
N ASP A 196 -5.12 -3.89 9.89
CA ASP A 196 -6.21 -4.39 9.04
C ASP A 196 -6.40 -3.51 7.79
N VAL A 197 -6.36 -2.17 7.93
CA VAL A 197 -6.42 -1.27 6.77
C VAL A 197 -5.19 -1.41 5.86
N CYS A 198 -3.99 -1.59 6.41
CA CYS A 198 -2.79 -1.87 5.61
C CYS A 198 -2.92 -3.17 4.81
N VAL A 199 -3.51 -4.22 5.40
CA VAL A 199 -3.78 -5.49 4.71
C VAL A 199 -4.78 -5.30 3.57
N PHE A 200 -5.86 -4.57 3.80
CA PHE A 200 -6.85 -4.26 2.77
C PHE A 200 -6.23 -3.45 1.62
N LEU A 201 -5.51 -2.40 1.91
CA LEU A 201 -4.86 -1.55 0.90
C LEU A 201 -3.73 -2.28 0.15
N ALA A 202 -3.04 -3.22 0.79
CA ALA A 202 -2.05 -4.07 0.13
C ALA A 202 -2.72 -5.01 -0.89
N TRP A 203 -3.88 -5.58 -0.52
CA TRP A 203 -4.69 -6.34 -1.46
C TRP A 203 -5.23 -5.45 -2.58
N ALA A 204 -5.75 -4.26 -2.27
CA ALA A 204 -6.26 -3.32 -3.27
C ALA A 204 -5.20 -2.93 -4.31
N ALA A 205 -3.93 -2.79 -3.89
CA ALA A 205 -2.83 -2.47 -4.79
C ALA A 205 -2.40 -3.65 -5.69
N GLU A 206 -2.69 -4.88 -5.31
CA GLU A 206 -2.37 -6.10 -6.07
C GLU A 206 -3.41 -7.22 -5.84
N PRO A 207 -4.62 -7.11 -6.39
CA PRO A 207 -5.63 -8.16 -6.23
C PRO A 207 -5.17 -9.53 -6.77
N GLU A 208 -4.38 -9.55 -7.86
CA GLU A 208 -3.85 -10.78 -8.47
C GLU A 208 -2.51 -11.24 -7.88
N ALA A 209 -2.08 -10.72 -6.74
CA ALA A 209 -0.75 -11.04 -6.17
C ALA A 209 -0.52 -12.54 -6.01
N ASP A 210 -1.54 -13.28 -5.63
CA ASP A 210 -1.45 -14.71 -5.36
C ASP A 210 -1.36 -15.53 -6.63
N GLU A 211 -2.17 -15.21 -7.62
CA GLU A 211 -2.09 -15.85 -8.93
C GLU A 211 -0.73 -15.58 -9.57
N ARG A 212 -0.25 -14.35 -9.49
CA ARG A 212 1.07 -13.96 -9.99
C ARG A 212 2.19 -14.74 -9.30
N LYS A 213 2.14 -14.89 -7.96
CA LYS A 213 3.13 -15.65 -7.19
C LYS A 213 3.11 -17.13 -7.57
N LEU A 214 1.91 -17.72 -7.67
CA LEU A 214 1.73 -19.11 -8.06
C LEU A 214 2.23 -19.36 -9.49
N MET A 215 1.89 -18.46 -10.42
CA MET A 215 2.38 -18.49 -11.80
C MET A 215 3.91 -18.39 -11.83
N GLY A 216 4.47 -17.46 -11.07
CA GLY A 216 5.92 -17.29 -10.95
C GLY A 216 6.61 -18.56 -10.46
N PHE A 217 6.06 -19.23 -9.44
CA PHE A 217 6.59 -20.50 -8.96
C PHE A 217 6.57 -21.58 -10.05
N LYS A 218 5.46 -21.74 -10.77
CA LYS A 218 5.32 -22.69 -11.88
C LYS A 218 6.37 -22.44 -12.98
N VAL A 219 6.50 -21.18 -13.40
CA VAL A 219 7.46 -20.76 -14.43
C VAL A 219 8.89 -21.01 -13.98
N MET A 220 9.27 -20.61 -12.77
CA MET A 220 10.62 -20.81 -12.25
C MET A 220 10.97 -22.30 -12.15
N THR A 221 10.04 -23.14 -11.73
CA THR A 221 10.24 -24.60 -11.67
C THR A 221 10.47 -25.16 -13.08
N ALA A 222 9.63 -24.79 -14.05
CA ALA A 222 9.77 -25.25 -15.43
C ALA A 222 11.11 -24.81 -16.05
N LEU A 223 11.50 -23.56 -15.85
CA LEU A 223 12.78 -23.02 -16.34
C LEU A 223 13.98 -23.69 -15.67
N THR A 224 13.91 -24.02 -14.40
CA THR A 224 14.98 -24.74 -13.69
C THR A 224 15.18 -26.15 -14.28
N VAL A 225 14.10 -26.90 -14.51
CA VAL A 225 14.14 -28.21 -15.14
C VAL A 225 14.71 -28.11 -16.57
N LEU A 226 14.21 -27.16 -17.36
CA LEU A 226 14.69 -26.94 -18.73
C LEU A 226 16.17 -26.56 -18.76
N SER A 227 16.61 -25.70 -17.85
CA SER A 227 18.03 -25.29 -17.74
C SER A 227 18.93 -26.48 -17.40
N GLY A 228 18.51 -27.36 -16.49
CA GLY A 228 19.20 -28.59 -16.15
C GLY A 228 19.33 -29.54 -17.36
N PHE A 229 18.23 -29.69 -18.12
CA PHE A 229 18.23 -30.48 -19.35
C PHE A 229 19.16 -29.89 -20.40
N MET A 230 19.10 -28.58 -20.65
CA MET A 230 19.96 -27.88 -21.62
C MET A 230 21.43 -27.93 -21.22
N TRP A 231 21.74 -27.84 -19.94
CA TRP A 231 23.10 -28.02 -19.41
C TRP A 231 23.63 -29.42 -19.68
N TRP A 232 22.81 -30.48 -19.38
CA TRP A 232 23.14 -31.86 -19.68
C TRP A 232 23.34 -32.10 -21.18
N TYR A 233 22.40 -31.60 -22.02
CA TYR A 233 22.47 -31.70 -23.46
C TYR A 233 23.72 -31.03 -24.00
N LYS A 234 24.01 -29.80 -23.59
CA LYS A 234 25.26 -29.11 -23.93
C LYS A 234 26.49 -29.99 -23.59
N ARG A 235 26.56 -30.52 -22.39
CA ARG A 235 27.71 -31.39 -22.01
C ARG A 235 27.85 -32.61 -22.92
N LYS A 236 26.74 -33.25 -23.27
CA LYS A 236 26.72 -34.41 -24.18
C LYS A 236 27.25 -34.03 -25.55
N VAL A 237 26.73 -32.98 -26.16
CA VAL A 237 27.14 -32.50 -27.52
C VAL A 237 28.60 -32.10 -27.52
N TRP A 238 29.05 -31.30 -26.56
CA TRP A 238 30.42 -30.79 -26.53
C TRP A 238 31.44 -31.83 -26.08
N SER A 239 31.07 -32.92 -25.47
CA SER A 239 32.00 -33.99 -25.07
C SER A 239 32.73 -34.59 -26.29
N THR A 240 32.03 -34.80 -27.40
CA THR A 240 32.61 -35.35 -28.63
C THR A 240 33.61 -34.38 -29.27
N VAL A 241 33.32 -33.08 -29.24
CA VAL A 241 34.21 -32.02 -29.78
C VAL A 241 35.47 -31.86 -28.92
N LYS A 242 35.33 -31.85 -27.58
CA LYS A 242 36.45 -31.68 -26.66
C LYS A 242 37.46 -32.82 -26.67
N HIS A 243 37.04 -34.05 -27.00
CA HIS A 243 37.91 -35.23 -27.05
C HIS A 243 38.42 -35.53 -28.45
N ARG A 244 38.11 -34.70 -29.44
CA ARG A 244 38.59 -34.85 -30.83
C ARG A 244 40.09 -34.55 -30.88
N ARG A 245 40.88 -35.53 -31.28
CA ARG A 245 42.30 -35.32 -31.60
C ARG A 245 42.39 -34.60 -32.93
N LEU A 246 43.04 -33.44 -32.95
CA LEU A 246 43.41 -32.75 -34.18
C LEU A 246 44.79 -33.28 -34.57
N GLU A 247 44.87 -34.06 -35.62
CA GLU A 247 46.12 -34.36 -36.28
C GLU A 247 46.41 -33.20 -37.26
N LEU A 248 47.37 -32.36 -36.89
CA LEU A 248 47.89 -31.31 -37.76
C LEU A 248 49.00 -31.95 -38.59
N TYR A 249 48.76 -32.11 -39.89
CA TYR A 249 49.77 -32.50 -40.88
C TYR A 249 50.69 -31.31 -41.22
#